data_e02da9ae4b88563164e49ffa2917b6bf
#
_entry.id   e02da9ae4b88563164e49ffa2917b6bf
#
_cell.length_a   1.000
_cell.length_b   1.000
_cell.length_c   1.000
_cell.angle_alpha   90.00
_cell.angle_beta   90.00
_cell.angle_gamma   90.00
#
_symmetry.space_group_name_H-M   'P 1'
#
loop_
_entity.id
_entity.type
_entity.pdbx_description
1 polymer ?
#
loop_
_entity_poly.entity_id
_entity_poly.type
_entity_poly.pdbx_seq_one_letter_code
_entity_poly.pdbx_strand_id
1 'polypeptide(L)'
;ITDIYAECSADYDPKSEDTKLFFKMVQNMMHLAVTHHTAAEIIYQRADSEQPYMGLTTWKKAPDGRVQKSDTIVAKNYLSDSELSQLNLITTAFLDMAESRAARHIVSTMDDWKKFLQQYLATMDYELCDTAGKVTQEEARDKAYREYEKYKLIQDKSYISDFDRFNE
;
A
#
# COMPACT_ATOMS: atom_id res chain seq x y z
N ILE A 1 -7.73 1.32 -11.09
CA ILE A 1 -6.62 0.48 -11.63
C ILE A 1 -7.19 -0.79 -12.27
N THR A 2 -7.91 -1.62 -11.51
CA THR A 2 -8.42 -2.92 -11.98
C THR A 2 -9.28 -2.81 -13.24
N ASP A 3 -10.14 -1.80 -13.31
CA ASP A 3 -11.08 -1.60 -14.44
C ASP A 3 -10.34 -1.25 -15.73
N ILE A 4 -9.32 -0.40 -15.66
CA ILE A 4 -8.50 -0.05 -16.84
C ILE A 4 -7.76 -1.28 -17.37
N TYR A 5 -7.21 -2.11 -16.48
CA TYR A 5 -6.56 -3.35 -16.90
C TYR A 5 -7.54 -4.34 -17.51
N ALA A 6 -8.76 -4.45 -16.97
CA ALA A 6 -9.80 -5.31 -17.53
C ALA A 6 -10.21 -4.91 -18.95
N GLU A 7 -10.23 -3.61 -19.24
CA GLU A 7 -10.62 -3.09 -20.56
C GLU A 7 -9.48 -3.15 -21.59
N CYS A 8 -8.22 -3.12 -21.14
CA CYS A 8 -7.08 -2.89 -22.03
C CYS A 8 -6.06 -4.03 -22.07
N SER A 9 -6.24 -5.08 -21.28
CA SER A 9 -5.32 -6.22 -21.25
C SER A 9 -5.91 -7.44 -21.93
N ALA A 10 -5.18 -7.96 -22.92
CA ALA A 10 -5.61 -9.12 -23.70
C ALA A 10 -5.64 -10.44 -22.89
N ASP A 11 -4.87 -10.50 -21.83
CA ASP A 11 -4.63 -11.67 -20.97
C ASP A 11 -5.14 -11.47 -19.52
N TYR A 12 -6.01 -10.49 -19.30
CA TYR A 12 -6.55 -10.21 -17.97
C TYR A 12 -7.58 -11.25 -17.54
N ASP A 13 -7.27 -11.97 -16.46
CA ASP A 13 -8.22 -12.83 -15.73
C ASP A 13 -8.16 -12.45 -14.22
N PRO A 14 -9.24 -11.85 -13.65
CA PRO A 14 -9.25 -11.40 -12.25
C PRO A 14 -9.09 -12.54 -11.24
N LYS A 15 -9.28 -13.79 -11.66
CA LYS A 15 -9.16 -14.98 -10.80
C LYS A 15 -7.80 -15.65 -10.91
N SER A 16 -7.01 -15.33 -11.94
CA SER A 16 -5.71 -15.97 -12.14
C SER A 16 -4.69 -15.57 -11.08
N GLU A 17 -3.80 -16.48 -10.75
CA GLU A 17 -2.68 -16.18 -9.85
C GLU A 17 -1.69 -15.20 -10.49
N ASP A 18 -1.54 -15.23 -11.80
CA ASP A 18 -0.66 -14.32 -12.56
C ASP A 18 -1.14 -12.87 -12.42
N THR A 19 -2.45 -12.62 -12.52
CA THR A 19 -3.03 -11.30 -12.29
C THR A 19 -2.82 -10.81 -10.86
N LYS A 20 -3.00 -11.66 -9.86
CA LYS A 20 -2.73 -11.30 -8.46
C LYS A 20 -1.25 -10.99 -8.24
N LEU A 21 -0.37 -11.80 -8.83
CA LEU A 21 1.07 -11.61 -8.75
C LEU A 21 1.50 -10.28 -9.40
N PHE A 22 0.91 -9.96 -10.55
CA PHE A 22 1.12 -8.69 -11.25
C PHE A 22 0.76 -7.50 -10.36
N PHE A 23 -0.45 -7.45 -9.78
CA PHE A 23 -0.84 -6.34 -8.91
C PHE A 23 0.04 -6.20 -7.68
N LYS A 24 0.43 -7.32 -7.07
CA LYS A 24 1.38 -7.32 -5.95
C LYS A 24 2.73 -6.72 -6.36
N MET A 25 3.22 -7.09 -7.55
CA MET A 25 4.47 -6.57 -8.08
C MET A 25 4.38 -5.06 -8.36
N VAL A 26 3.31 -4.60 -9.01
CA VAL A 26 3.05 -3.16 -9.29
C VAL A 26 3.04 -2.37 -7.97
N GLN A 27 2.32 -2.85 -6.96
CA GLN A 27 2.31 -2.21 -5.64
C GLN A 27 3.70 -2.14 -5.02
N ASN A 28 4.45 -3.24 -5.06
CA ASN A 28 5.82 -3.26 -4.52
C ASN A 28 6.74 -2.29 -5.26
N MET A 29 6.68 -2.23 -6.59
CA MET A 29 7.48 -1.28 -7.37
C MET A 29 7.19 0.17 -7.00
N MET A 30 5.92 0.52 -6.81
CA MET A 30 5.52 1.88 -6.40
C MET A 30 5.99 2.19 -4.97
N HIS A 31 5.89 1.25 -4.03
CA HIS A 31 6.40 1.44 -2.68
C HIS A 31 7.93 1.58 -2.67
N LEU A 32 8.63 0.69 -3.37
CA LEU A 32 10.10 0.75 -3.50
C LEU A 32 10.58 2.08 -4.09
N ALA A 33 9.90 2.58 -5.13
CA ALA A 33 10.22 3.85 -5.75
C ALA A 33 10.16 5.04 -4.76
N VAL A 34 9.22 5.01 -3.81
CA VAL A 34 9.00 6.11 -2.86
C VAL A 34 9.75 5.93 -1.55
N THR A 35 9.82 4.70 -1.03
CA THR A 35 10.31 4.41 0.33
C THR A 35 11.58 3.60 0.37
N HIS A 36 12.05 3.07 -0.76
CA HIS A 36 13.13 2.08 -0.88
C HIS A 36 12.85 0.76 -0.12
N HIS A 37 11.55 0.50 0.21
CA HIS A 37 11.10 -0.68 0.94
C HIS A 37 9.86 -1.29 0.28
N THR A 38 9.75 -2.61 0.33
CA THR A 38 8.51 -3.28 -0.06
C THR A 38 7.39 -3.02 0.95
N ALA A 39 6.15 -3.26 0.56
CA ALA A 39 5.00 -3.12 1.46
C ALA A 39 5.16 -3.94 2.76
N ALA A 40 5.72 -5.15 2.66
CA ALA A 40 5.99 -5.99 3.82
C ALA A 40 7.08 -5.39 4.73
N GLU A 41 8.15 -4.86 4.14
CA GLU A 41 9.24 -4.21 4.89
C GLU A 41 8.79 -2.95 5.60
N ILE A 42 7.94 -2.13 4.96
CA ILE A 42 7.34 -0.94 5.60
C ILE A 42 6.58 -1.33 6.87
N ILE A 43 5.68 -2.31 6.76
CA ILE A 43 4.91 -2.80 7.91
C ILE A 43 5.84 -3.34 8.99
N TYR A 44 6.79 -4.20 8.60
CA TYR A 44 7.70 -4.83 9.54
C TYR A 44 8.57 -3.84 10.29
N GLN A 45 9.04 -2.79 9.65
CA GLN A 45 9.91 -1.77 10.26
C GLN A 45 9.13 -0.77 11.11
N ARG A 46 7.92 -0.39 10.67
CA ARG A 46 7.21 0.75 11.26
C ARG A 46 6.11 0.36 12.26
N ALA A 47 5.65 -0.91 12.27
CA ALA A 47 4.70 -1.38 13.25
C ALA A 47 5.39 -1.52 14.62
N ASP A 48 5.07 -0.61 15.56
CA ASP A 48 5.68 -0.53 16.87
C ASP A 48 4.64 -0.03 17.90
N SER A 49 4.30 -0.88 18.85
CA SER A 49 3.32 -0.57 19.90
C SER A 49 3.70 0.59 20.83
N GLU A 50 4.99 0.97 20.87
CA GLU A 50 5.49 2.09 21.68
C GLU A 50 5.33 3.44 20.97
N GLN A 51 5.10 3.43 19.64
CA GLN A 51 4.85 4.63 18.87
C GLN A 51 3.37 5.05 18.95
N PRO A 52 3.08 6.36 18.83
CA PRO A 52 1.71 6.84 18.71
C PRO A 52 0.98 6.09 17.58
N TYR A 53 -0.22 5.60 17.87
CA TYR A 53 -1.03 4.83 16.92
C TYR A 53 -0.30 3.63 16.29
N MET A 54 0.64 3.01 16.99
CA MET A 54 1.50 1.93 16.48
C MET A 54 2.40 2.33 15.31
N GLY A 55 2.75 3.59 15.16
CA GLY A 55 3.46 4.11 13.98
C GLY A 55 2.58 4.33 12.75
N LEU A 56 1.26 4.12 12.84
CA LEU A 56 0.31 4.45 11.79
C LEU A 56 0.13 5.96 11.68
N THR A 57 0.14 6.46 10.46
CA THR A 57 -0.17 7.87 10.14
C THR A 57 -1.64 8.06 9.78
N THR A 58 -2.29 6.98 9.31
CA THR A 58 -3.73 6.94 9.04
C THR A 58 -4.30 5.55 9.28
N TRP A 59 -5.61 5.45 9.49
CA TRP A 59 -6.38 4.20 9.64
C TRP A 59 -7.84 4.45 9.30
N LYS A 60 -8.65 3.41 9.19
CA LYS A 60 -10.03 3.49 8.71
C LYS A 60 -10.90 4.50 9.47
N LYS A 61 -10.65 4.67 10.77
CA LYS A 61 -11.42 5.59 11.64
C LYS A 61 -10.58 6.78 12.15
N ALA A 62 -9.48 7.11 11.47
CA ALA A 62 -8.65 8.26 11.82
C ALA A 62 -9.43 9.58 11.68
N PRO A 63 -9.06 10.63 12.44
CA PRO A 63 -8.04 10.65 13.49
C PRO A 63 -8.54 10.18 14.86
N ASP A 64 -9.84 10.27 15.15
CA ASP A 64 -10.38 10.13 16.50
C ASP A 64 -10.80 8.70 16.87
N GLY A 65 -11.00 7.85 15.86
CA GLY A 65 -11.44 6.49 16.06
C GLY A 65 -10.30 5.52 16.37
N ARG A 66 -10.66 4.36 16.93
CA ARG A 66 -9.69 3.32 17.31
C ARG A 66 -9.00 2.70 16.10
N VAL A 67 -7.70 2.45 16.24
CA VAL A 67 -6.95 1.58 15.32
C VAL A 67 -7.51 0.16 15.40
N GLN A 68 -7.77 -0.44 14.26
CA GLN A 68 -8.24 -1.82 14.15
C GLN A 68 -7.09 -2.75 13.71
N LYS A 69 -7.19 -4.02 14.06
CA LYS A 69 -6.20 -5.04 13.66
C LYS A 69 -5.99 -5.09 12.14
N SER A 70 -7.06 -4.92 11.36
CA SER A 70 -7.00 -4.87 9.90
C SER A 70 -6.23 -3.66 9.34
N ASP A 71 -6.15 -2.56 10.09
CA ASP A 71 -5.42 -1.37 9.65
C ASP A 71 -3.91 -1.59 9.69
N THR A 72 -3.43 -2.45 10.59
CA THR A 72 -2.01 -2.67 10.86
C THR A 72 -1.27 -3.46 9.79
N ILE A 73 -1.98 -4.10 8.86
CA ILE A 73 -1.40 -4.87 7.76
C ILE A 73 -1.48 -4.14 6.41
N VAL A 74 -1.79 -2.85 6.42
CA VAL A 74 -1.87 -2.00 5.24
C VAL A 74 -0.66 -1.07 5.23
N ALA A 75 0.31 -1.31 4.36
CA ALA A 75 1.57 -0.55 4.28
C ALA A 75 1.34 0.96 4.11
N LYS A 76 0.34 1.33 3.30
CA LYS A 76 -0.04 2.73 3.06
C LYS A 76 -0.33 3.49 4.37
N ASN A 77 -0.84 2.82 5.37
CA ASN A 77 -1.20 3.43 6.65
C ASN A 77 0.01 3.87 7.48
N TYR A 78 1.22 3.43 7.12
CA TYR A 78 2.47 3.79 7.79
C TYR A 78 3.29 4.84 7.02
N LEU A 79 2.80 5.32 5.88
CA LEU A 79 3.52 6.30 5.07
C LEU A 79 3.39 7.69 5.67
N SER A 80 4.48 8.45 5.64
CA SER A 80 4.43 9.89 5.95
C SER A 80 3.61 10.64 4.89
N ASP A 81 3.19 11.85 5.19
CA ASP A 81 2.44 12.70 4.24
C ASP A 81 3.22 12.93 2.94
N SER A 82 4.54 13.10 3.04
CA SER A 82 5.42 13.25 1.87
C SER A 82 5.47 11.98 1.02
N GLU A 83 5.68 10.82 1.65
CA GLU A 83 5.69 9.52 0.96
C GLU A 83 4.33 9.21 0.32
N LEU A 84 3.25 9.50 1.04
CA LEU A 84 1.88 9.30 0.53
C LEU A 84 1.59 10.22 -0.66
N SER A 85 2.02 11.48 -0.59
CA SER A 85 1.89 12.44 -1.70
C SER A 85 2.63 11.96 -2.95
N GLN A 86 3.88 11.51 -2.79
CA GLN A 86 4.68 10.97 -3.91
C GLN A 86 4.05 9.70 -4.48
N LEU A 87 3.59 8.77 -3.63
CA LEU A 87 2.91 7.56 -4.08
C LEU A 87 1.64 7.87 -4.89
N ASN A 88 0.86 8.86 -4.45
CA ASN A 88 -0.34 9.30 -5.16
C ASN A 88 0.02 9.92 -6.52
N LEU A 89 1.07 10.75 -6.59
CA LEU A 89 1.54 11.34 -7.87
C LEU A 89 1.95 10.25 -8.87
N ILE A 90 2.76 9.28 -8.45
CA ILE A 90 3.18 8.16 -9.31
C ILE A 90 1.97 7.37 -9.78
N THR A 91 1.06 7.05 -8.88
CA THR A 91 -0.13 6.25 -9.19
C THR A 91 -1.04 6.98 -10.17
N THR A 92 -1.31 8.27 -9.95
CA THR A 92 -2.17 9.08 -10.82
C THR A 92 -1.57 9.20 -12.21
N ALA A 93 -0.29 9.56 -12.32
CA ALA A 93 0.37 9.70 -13.60
C ALA A 93 0.43 8.37 -14.39
N PHE A 94 0.65 7.24 -13.69
CA PHE A 94 0.60 5.93 -14.33
C PHE A 94 -0.79 5.58 -14.84
N LEU A 95 -1.85 5.93 -14.08
CA LEU A 95 -3.24 5.73 -14.51
C LEU A 95 -3.61 6.60 -15.71
N ASP A 96 -3.23 7.89 -15.70
CA ASP A 96 -3.50 8.80 -16.82
C ASP A 96 -2.85 8.29 -18.14
N MET A 97 -1.63 7.76 -18.03
CA MET A 97 -0.96 7.15 -19.18
C MET A 97 -1.65 5.85 -19.62
N ALA A 98 -2.14 5.04 -18.68
CA ALA A 98 -2.89 3.82 -18.99
C ALA A 98 -4.21 4.15 -19.70
N GLU A 99 -4.95 5.15 -19.20
CA GLU A 99 -6.17 5.65 -19.87
C GLU A 99 -5.91 6.18 -21.27
N SER A 100 -4.81 6.92 -21.47
CA SER A 100 -4.40 7.40 -22.78
C SER A 100 -4.11 6.27 -23.78
N ARG A 101 -3.54 5.15 -23.31
CA ARG A 101 -3.34 3.95 -24.14
C ARG A 101 -4.67 3.29 -24.49
N ALA A 102 -5.57 3.17 -23.49
CA ALA A 102 -6.91 2.64 -23.66
C ALA A 102 -7.73 3.44 -24.70
N ALA A 103 -7.74 4.75 -24.59
CA ALA A 103 -8.44 5.64 -25.50
C ALA A 103 -7.95 5.51 -26.97
N ARG A 104 -6.70 5.11 -27.17
CA ARG A 104 -6.11 4.83 -28.48
C ARG A 104 -6.26 3.37 -28.93
N HIS A 105 -7.00 2.57 -28.18
CA HIS A 105 -7.19 1.14 -28.43
C HIS A 105 -5.88 0.33 -28.52
N ILE A 106 -4.86 0.73 -27.75
CA ILE A 106 -3.60 0.01 -27.68
C ILE A 106 -3.78 -1.16 -26.70
N VAL A 107 -3.97 -2.35 -27.24
CA VAL A 107 -4.06 -3.57 -26.46
C VAL A 107 -2.68 -3.90 -25.89
N SER A 108 -2.63 -4.23 -24.61
CA SER A 108 -1.40 -4.55 -23.88
C SER A 108 -1.58 -5.87 -23.14
N THR A 109 -0.49 -6.59 -22.92
CA THR A 109 -0.45 -7.74 -22.00
C THR A 109 -0.07 -7.26 -20.60
N MET A 110 -0.24 -8.13 -19.58
CA MET A 110 0.21 -7.83 -18.22
C MET A 110 1.74 -7.60 -18.16
N ASP A 111 2.50 -8.30 -19.00
CA ASP A 111 3.96 -8.08 -19.11
C ASP A 111 4.30 -6.72 -19.76
N ASP A 112 3.53 -6.27 -20.75
CA ASP A 112 3.69 -4.93 -21.31
C ASP A 112 3.43 -3.83 -20.27
N TRP A 113 2.43 -4.01 -19.41
CA TRP A 113 2.16 -3.09 -18.33
C TRP A 113 3.29 -3.03 -17.30
N LYS A 114 3.90 -4.17 -16.98
CA LYS A 114 5.09 -4.23 -16.12
C LYS A 114 6.23 -3.42 -16.72
N LYS A 115 6.57 -3.69 -17.97
CA LYS A 115 7.63 -2.97 -18.70
C LYS A 115 7.35 -1.48 -18.78
N PHE A 116 6.10 -1.12 -19.01
CA PHE A 116 5.67 0.27 -19.08
C PHE A 116 5.85 1.00 -17.73
N LEU A 117 5.47 0.37 -16.62
CA LEU A 117 5.70 0.93 -15.30
C LEU A 117 7.20 1.09 -15.00
N GLN A 118 8.01 0.08 -15.34
CA GLN A 118 9.48 0.15 -15.17
C GLN A 118 10.08 1.31 -15.96
N GLN A 119 9.69 1.48 -17.23
CA GLN A 119 10.14 2.60 -18.07
C GLN A 119 9.72 3.95 -17.49
N TYR A 120 8.47 4.05 -17.03
CA TYR A 120 7.97 5.27 -16.41
C TYR A 120 8.79 5.64 -15.16
N LEU A 121 8.98 4.71 -14.23
CA LEU A 121 9.76 4.95 -13.02
C LEU A 121 11.22 5.32 -13.34
N ALA A 122 11.83 4.64 -14.29
CA ALA A 122 13.19 4.97 -14.74
C ALA A 122 13.29 6.37 -15.36
N THR A 123 12.29 6.78 -16.16
CA THR A 123 12.25 8.12 -16.76
C THR A 123 12.10 9.23 -15.72
N MET A 124 11.49 8.91 -14.58
CA MET A 124 11.32 9.82 -13.44
C MET A 124 12.47 9.73 -12.42
N ASP A 125 13.57 9.09 -12.78
CA ASP A 125 14.76 8.91 -11.95
C ASP A 125 14.49 8.15 -10.61
N TYR A 126 13.43 7.34 -10.56
CA TYR A 126 13.20 6.44 -9.43
C TYR A 126 14.11 5.21 -9.53
N GLU A 127 14.68 4.82 -8.39
CA GLU A 127 15.45 3.59 -8.31
C GLU A 127 14.55 2.35 -8.52
N LEU A 128 14.92 1.54 -9.51
CA LEU A 128 14.27 0.28 -9.77
C LEU A 128 14.98 -0.82 -8.97
N CYS A 129 14.42 -1.21 -7.85
CA CYS A 129 14.90 -2.38 -7.12
C CYS A 129 14.09 -3.60 -7.54
N ASP A 130 14.73 -4.55 -8.20
CA ASP A 130 14.14 -5.84 -8.61
C ASP A 130 14.16 -6.86 -7.46
N THR A 131 14.13 -6.41 -6.22
CA THR A 131 14.20 -7.30 -5.06
C THR A 131 12.80 -7.63 -4.55
N ALA A 132 12.58 -8.89 -4.28
CA ALA A 132 11.36 -9.39 -3.62
C ALA A 132 11.23 -8.88 -2.15
N GLY A 133 12.22 -8.10 -1.68
CA GLY A 133 12.35 -7.69 -0.29
C GLY A 133 12.91 -8.81 0.59
N LYS A 134 13.35 -8.44 1.79
CA LYS A 134 13.91 -9.37 2.79
C LYS A 134 12.86 -9.91 3.76
N VAL A 135 11.68 -9.33 3.75
CA VAL A 135 10.58 -9.63 4.67
C VAL A 135 9.40 -10.18 3.89
N THR A 136 8.90 -11.31 4.30
CA THR A 136 7.68 -11.90 3.73
C THR A 136 6.43 -11.20 4.24
N GLN A 137 5.32 -11.32 3.52
CA GLN A 137 4.01 -10.79 3.95
C GLN A 137 3.56 -11.45 5.28
N GLU A 138 3.92 -12.71 5.50
CA GLU A 138 3.57 -13.43 6.71
C GLU A 138 4.34 -12.89 7.92
N GLU A 139 5.65 -12.73 7.81
CA GLU A 139 6.48 -12.14 8.87
C GLU A 139 6.03 -10.72 9.23
N ALA A 140 5.73 -9.89 8.22
CA ALA A 140 5.22 -8.54 8.42
C ALA A 140 3.87 -8.53 9.16
N ARG A 141 2.94 -9.39 8.74
CA ARG A 141 1.63 -9.54 9.38
C ARG A 141 1.76 -10.02 10.82
N ASP A 142 2.57 -11.03 11.06
CA ASP A 142 2.74 -11.61 12.39
C ASP A 142 3.38 -10.61 13.36
N LYS A 143 4.33 -9.80 12.89
CA LYS A 143 4.86 -8.70 13.67
C LYS A 143 3.79 -7.65 13.96
N ALA A 144 3.09 -7.15 12.94
CA ALA A 144 2.05 -6.15 13.10
C ALA A 144 0.97 -6.60 14.09
N TYR A 145 0.56 -7.86 14.04
CA TYR A 145 -0.42 -8.41 14.96
C TYR A 145 0.10 -8.53 16.40
N ARG A 146 1.35 -8.93 16.59
CA ARG A 146 1.97 -8.94 17.94
C ARG A 146 2.04 -7.53 18.54
N GLU A 147 2.44 -6.55 17.73
CA GLU A 147 2.48 -5.16 18.19
C GLU A 147 1.06 -4.62 18.44
N TYR A 148 0.08 -4.99 17.64
CA TYR A 148 -1.31 -4.60 17.86
C TYR A 148 -1.88 -5.15 19.18
N GLU A 149 -1.60 -6.40 19.55
CA GLU A 149 -2.10 -6.97 20.81
C GLU A 149 -1.54 -6.20 22.03
N LYS A 150 -0.30 -5.71 21.97
CA LYS A 150 0.27 -4.84 23.00
C LYS A 150 -0.39 -3.45 22.97
N TYR A 151 -0.48 -2.83 21.79
CA TYR A 151 -1.06 -1.50 21.61
C TYR A 151 -2.53 -1.45 22.00
N LYS A 152 -3.29 -2.50 21.75
CA LYS A 152 -4.69 -2.61 22.13
C LYS A 152 -4.90 -2.36 23.62
N LEU A 153 -4.02 -2.87 24.47
CA LEU A 153 -4.10 -2.65 25.91
C LEU A 153 -3.88 -1.18 26.29
N ILE A 154 -3.02 -0.48 25.55
CA ILE A 154 -2.76 0.96 25.73
C ILE A 154 -3.98 1.75 25.27
N GLN A 155 -4.47 1.44 24.06
CA GLN A 155 -5.62 2.08 23.46
C GLN A 155 -6.90 1.89 24.29
N ASP A 156 -7.12 0.70 24.88
CA ASP A 156 -8.29 0.41 25.72
C ASP A 156 -8.29 1.24 27.00
N LYS A 157 -7.12 1.58 27.54
CA LYS A 157 -6.98 2.44 28.72
C LYS A 157 -7.20 3.92 28.46
N SER A 158 -6.90 4.38 27.25
CA SER A 158 -6.98 5.80 26.86
C SER A 158 -8.26 6.16 26.11
N TYR A 159 -9.05 5.17 25.69
CA TYR A 159 -10.24 5.39 24.90
C TYR A 159 -11.42 5.84 25.76
N ILE A 160 -11.87 7.07 25.52
CA ILE A 160 -13.12 7.61 26.08
C ILE A 160 -14.19 7.41 25.00
N SER A 161 -15.26 6.69 25.34
CA SER A 161 -16.36 6.50 24.39
C SER A 161 -17.12 7.80 24.12
N ASP A 162 -17.80 7.90 22.98
CA ASP A 162 -18.66 9.06 22.70
C ASP A 162 -19.75 9.25 23.76
N PHE A 163 -20.21 8.14 24.33
CA PHE A 163 -21.18 8.16 25.45
C PHE A 163 -20.58 8.81 26.70
N ASP A 164 -19.32 8.53 27.03
CA ASP A 164 -18.65 9.13 28.18
C ASP A 164 -18.37 10.62 27.96
N ARG A 165 -18.05 11.02 26.73
CA ARG A 165 -17.82 12.43 26.33
C ARG A 165 -19.09 13.29 26.43
N PHE A 166 -20.28 12.71 26.25
CA PHE A 166 -21.56 13.43 26.41
C PHE A 166 -22.01 13.57 27.85
N ASN A 167 -21.39 12.86 28.79
CA ASN A 167 -21.74 12.90 30.22
C ASN A 167 -20.77 13.75 31.07
N GLU A 168 -19.75 14.38 30.48
CA GLU A 168 -18.91 15.43 31.07
C GLU A 168 -19.46 16.82 30.72
#